data_91380a77e9e56e851a4d10469b617721
#
_entry.id   91380a77e9e56e851a4d10469b617721
#
_cell.length_a   1.000
_cell.length_b   1.000
_cell.length_c   1.000
_cell.angle_alpha   90.00
_cell.angle_beta   90.00
_cell.angle_gamma   90.00
#
_symmetry.space_group_name_H-M   'P 1'
#
loop_
_entity.id
_entity.type
_entity.pdbx_description
1 polymer ?
#
loop_
_entity_poly.entity_id
_entity_poly.type
_entity_poly.pdbx_seq_one_letter_code
_entity_poly.pdbx_strand_id
1 'polypeptide(L)'
;MANDIEHRKNLTFEQAEGLEPLPSQLQLREVSAQLRAALWHRIHGYVSDSTEYREYHGSYIDKPWSTILKDEHIYRQHKMADDFKDDGKKLIPQTRAVFENGNYAAMFGWLEFVLKHPACPQNVARDIEGILRFCQAAYRVIDKKIICPIGSETEQAVIVKAFADLATNQFNGARSHLGKAASHLTAGAYADSVRESIHAVEAVCVTLDPTADVLSKALAKLEQKIAIHPAMKKGFTSLYAYTSDEGGIRHALLEDAAKVDEADALFMLGACAAFVSYLLNKARPNGLLK
;
A
#
# COMPACT_ATOMS: atom_id res chain seq x y z
N MET A 1 15.91 -25.47 16.14
CA MET A 1 14.76 -26.41 16.26
C MET A 1 13.40 -25.71 16.21
N ALA A 2 13.09 -24.66 16.98
CA ALA A 2 11.76 -23.99 16.87
C ALA A 2 11.59 -23.24 15.53
N ASN A 3 12.62 -22.58 15.02
CA ASN A 3 12.60 -21.91 13.72
C ASN A 3 12.44 -22.89 12.53
N ASP A 4 12.98 -24.10 12.62
CA ASP A 4 12.88 -25.10 11.54
C ASP A 4 11.47 -25.66 11.39
N ILE A 5 10.73 -25.81 12.49
CA ILE A 5 9.36 -26.33 12.47
C ILE A 5 8.39 -25.27 11.90
N GLU A 6 8.62 -23.99 12.19
CA GLU A 6 7.80 -22.90 11.70
C GLU A 6 8.06 -22.65 10.19
N HIS A 7 9.31 -22.78 9.76
CA HIS A 7 9.68 -22.70 8.36
C HIS A 7 9.08 -23.86 7.55
N ARG A 8 9.11 -25.09 8.09
CA ARG A 8 8.53 -26.29 7.44
C ARG A 8 7.01 -26.23 7.28
N LYS A 9 6.29 -25.48 8.12
CA LYS A 9 4.82 -25.32 8.00
C LYS A 9 4.37 -24.62 6.73
N ASN A 10 5.24 -23.86 6.09
CA ASN A 10 4.95 -23.06 4.90
C ASN A 10 5.47 -23.70 3.61
N LEU A 11 6.08 -24.89 3.68
CA LEU A 11 6.63 -25.63 2.54
C LEU A 11 5.70 -26.78 2.14
N THR A 12 5.67 -27.09 0.83
CA THR A 12 5.11 -28.37 0.38
C THR A 12 6.00 -29.53 0.85
N PHE A 13 5.49 -30.75 0.80
CA PHE A 13 6.31 -31.91 1.13
C PHE A 13 7.55 -32.01 0.24
N GLU A 14 7.38 -31.78 -1.06
CA GLU A 14 8.43 -31.82 -2.07
C GLU A 14 9.52 -30.77 -1.80
N GLN A 15 9.10 -29.56 -1.40
CA GLN A 15 10.03 -28.48 -1.00
C GLN A 15 10.77 -28.82 0.30
N ALA A 16 10.07 -29.40 1.27
CA ALA A 16 10.68 -29.80 2.54
C ALA A 16 11.68 -30.94 2.38
N GLU A 17 11.49 -31.82 1.40
CA GLU A 17 12.39 -32.93 1.04
C GLU A 17 13.46 -32.53 0.00
N GLY A 18 13.46 -31.29 -0.47
CA GLY A 18 14.43 -30.79 -1.48
C GLY A 18 14.18 -31.31 -2.88
N LEU A 19 13.00 -31.86 -3.16
CA LEU A 19 12.59 -32.37 -4.49
C LEU A 19 12.15 -31.24 -5.41
N GLU A 20 11.68 -30.15 -4.84
CA GLU A 20 11.36 -28.89 -5.53
C GLU A 20 12.14 -27.72 -4.93
N PRO A 21 12.52 -26.73 -5.75
CA PRO A 21 13.17 -25.53 -5.24
C PRO A 21 12.23 -24.76 -4.29
N LEU A 22 12.82 -24.13 -3.29
CA LEU A 22 12.06 -23.20 -2.43
C LEU A 22 11.49 -22.07 -3.30
N PRO A 23 10.25 -21.58 -2.99
CA PRO A 23 9.71 -20.43 -3.68
C PRO A 23 10.68 -19.25 -3.58
N SER A 24 11.06 -18.68 -4.70
CA SER A 24 11.84 -17.44 -4.71
C SER A 24 10.95 -16.24 -4.47
N GLN A 25 11.51 -15.18 -3.88
CA GLN A 25 10.86 -13.89 -3.82
C GLN A 25 10.48 -13.43 -5.22
N LEU A 26 9.19 -13.16 -5.46
CA LEU A 26 8.72 -12.60 -6.73
C LEU A 26 9.31 -11.20 -6.91
N GLN A 27 9.66 -10.89 -8.14
CA GLN A 27 10.11 -9.55 -8.51
C GLN A 27 8.93 -8.57 -8.52
N LEU A 28 9.24 -7.28 -8.48
CA LEU A 28 8.22 -6.25 -8.71
C LEU A 28 7.54 -6.47 -10.07
N ARG A 29 6.22 -6.28 -10.10
CA ARG A 29 5.36 -6.51 -11.28
C ARG A 29 5.18 -7.99 -11.67
N GLU A 30 5.83 -8.90 -10.98
CA GLU A 30 5.65 -10.33 -11.20
C GLU A 30 4.44 -10.85 -10.41
N VAL A 31 3.65 -11.71 -11.07
CA VAL A 31 2.52 -12.42 -10.46
C VAL A 31 2.56 -13.89 -10.93
N SER A 32 2.87 -14.77 -9.99
CA SER A 32 2.93 -16.21 -10.27
C SER A 32 1.53 -16.82 -10.44
N ALA A 33 1.46 -17.97 -11.08
CA ALA A 33 0.22 -18.74 -11.19
C ALA A 33 -0.34 -19.11 -9.80
N GLN A 34 0.55 -19.45 -8.84
CA GLN A 34 0.19 -19.73 -7.46
C GLN A 34 -0.47 -18.53 -6.78
N LEU A 35 0.11 -17.34 -6.93
CA LEU A 35 -0.44 -16.11 -6.36
C LEU A 35 -1.83 -15.80 -6.92
N ARG A 36 -2.00 -15.92 -8.25
CA ARG A 36 -3.29 -15.72 -8.92
C ARG A 36 -4.36 -16.69 -8.40
N ALA A 37 -4.02 -17.97 -8.34
CA ALA A 37 -4.91 -19.02 -7.88
C ALA A 37 -5.31 -18.83 -6.41
N ALA A 38 -4.37 -18.51 -5.53
CA ALA A 38 -4.61 -18.32 -4.11
C ALA A 38 -5.48 -17.07 -3.84
N LEU A 39 -5.19 -15.95 -4.50
CA LEU A 39 -6.01 -14.74 -4.40
C LEU A 39 -7.41 -14.98 -4.94
N TRP A 40 -7.53 -15.60 -6.12
CA TRP A 40 -8.85 -15.91 -6.67
C TRP A 40 -9.63 -16.86 -5.77
N HIS A 41 -9.02 -17.92 -5.26
CA HIS A 41 -9.67 -18.85 -4.34
C HIS A 41 -10.29 -18.12 -3.14
N ARG A 42 -9.56 -17.17 -2.54
CA ARG A 42 -10.06 -16.40 -1.40
C ARG A 42 -11.20 -15.46 -1.79
N ILE A 43 -11.05 -14.71 -2.88
CA ILE A 43 -12.09 -13.78 -3.35
C ILE A 43 -13.32 -14.55 -3.81
N HIS A 44 -13.15 -15.67 -4.53
CA HIS A 44 -14.24 -16.54 -4.93
C HIS A 44 -15.02 -17.06 -3.72
N GLY A 45 -14.33 -17.47 -2.64
CA GLY A 45 -14.98 -17.89 -1.40
C GLY A 45 -15.90 -16.80 -0.84
N TYR A 46 -15.40 -15.58 -0.70
CA TYR A 46 -16.21 -14.46 -0.20
C TYR A 46 -17.44 -14.15 -1.08
N VAL A 47 -17.27 -14.16 -2.40
CA VAL A 47 -18.37 -13.88 -3.33
C VAL A 47 -19.37 -15.03 -3.33
N SER A 48 -18.88 -16.29 -3.31
CA SER A 48 -19.74 -17.49 -3.30
C SER A 48 -20.53 -17.63 -2.00
N ASP A 49 -19.90 -17.33 -0.84
CA ASP A 49 -20.58 -17.33 0.46
C ASP A 49 -21.70 -16.27 0.54
N SER A 50 -21.61 -15.23 -0.29
CA SER A 50 -22.62 -14.19 -0.45
C SER A 50 -23.58 -14.46 -1.61
N THR A 51 -23.55 -15.65 -2.22
CA THR A 51 -24.37 -15.96 -3.38
C THR A 51 -25.52 -16.91 -2.98
N GLU A 52 -26.75 -16.45 -3.19
CA GLU A 52 -27.95 -17.25 -3.01
C GLU A 52 -28.52 -17.69 -4.36
N TYR A 53 -29.10 -18.90 -4.39
CA TYR A 53 -29.87 -19.38 -5.52
C TYR A 53 -31.36 -19.24 -5.23
N ARG A 54 -32.08 -18.48 -6.05
CA ARG A 54 -33.53 -18.32 -5.95
C ARG A 54 -34.19 -18.97 -7.16
N GLU A 55 -35.13 -19.85 -6.92
CA GLU A 55 -35.75 -20.76 -7.91
C GLU A 55 -36.26 -20.03 -9.18
N TYR A 56 -36.76 -18.80 -9.04
CA TYR A 56 -37.28 -17.99 -10.14
C TYR A 56 -36.39 -16.81 -10.60
N HIS A 57 -35.33 -16.53 -9.86
CA HIS A 57 -34.46 -15.35 -10.10
C HIS A 57 -33.01 -15.71 -10.41
N GLY A 58 -32.65 -16.99 -10.35
CA GLY A 58 -31.29 -17.45 -10.62
C GLY A 58 -30.33 -17.23 -9.45
N SER A 59 -29.06 -17.10 -9.77
CA SER A 59 -27.97 -16.89 -8.82
C SER A 59 -27.87 -15.39 -8.48
N TYR A 60 -27.98 -15.05 -7.22
CA TYR A 60 -28.03 -13.69 -6.72
C TYR A 60 -26.90 -13.44 -5.72
N ILE A 61 -26.16 -12.34 -5.88
CA ILE A 61 -25.08 -11.97 -4.96
C ILE A 61 -25.62 -10.96 -3.94
N ASP A 62 -25.55 -11.30 -2.65
CA ASP A 62 -25.98 -10.43 -1.57
C ASP A 62 -24.90 -9.41 -1.16
N LYS A 63 -25.30 -8.44 -0.34
CA LYS A 63 -24.38 -7.49 0.29
C LYS A 63 -23.43 -8.23 1.25
N PRO A 64 -22.18 -7.77 1.38
CA PRO A 64 -21.68 -6.51 0.81
C PRO A 64 -21.18 -6.62 -0.63
N TRP A 65 -21.01 -7.83 -1.17
CA TRP A 65 -20.35 -8.05 -2.45
C TRP A 65 -21.13 -7.51 -3.64
N SER A 66 -22.45 -7.57 -3.64
CA SER A 66 -23.25 -6.96 -4.71
C SER A 66 -23.02 -5.44 -4.79
N THR A 67 -22.88 -4.77 -3.65
CA THR A 67 -22.58 -3.32 -3.62
C THR A 67 -21.19 -3.03 -4.18
N ILE A 68 -20.18 -3.80 -3.76
CA ILE A 68 -18.79 -3.65 -4.22
C ILE A 68 -18.70 -3.87 -5.75
N LEU A 69 -19.32 -4.94 -6.27
CA LEU A 69 -19.30 -5.26 -7.69
C LEU A 69 -20.12 -4.28 -8.53
N LYS A 70 -21.20 -3.71 -7.97
CA LYS A 70 -21.94 -2.63 -8.63
C LYS A 70 -21.11 -1.37 -8.75
N ASP A 71 -20.43 -0.98 -7.68
CA ASP A 71 -19.58 0.21 -7.70
C ASP A 71 -18.33 -0.02 -8.58
N GLU A 72 -17.82 -1.24 -8.65
CA GLU A 72 -16.78 -1.62 -9.61
C GLU A 72 -17.25 -1.46 -11.06
N HIS A 73 -18.46 -1.92 -11.38
CA HIS A 73 -19.09 -1.77 -12.69
C HIS A 73 -19.23 -0.29 -13.10
N ILE A 74 -19.63 0.58 -12.16
CA ILE A 74 -19.84 2.00 -12.44
C ILE A 74 -18.50 2.76 -12.49
N TYR A 75 -17.68 2.66 -11.41
CA TYR A 75 -16.56 3.57 -11.22
C TYR A 75 -15.25 3.07 -11.83
N ARG A 76 -15.10 1.76 -12.06
CA ARG A 76 -13.90 1.21 -12.70
C ARG A 76 -14.14 0.82 -14.17
N GLN A 77 -15.29 0.22 -14.47
CA GLN A 77 -15.62 -0.18 -15.84
C GLN A 77 -16.32 0.93 -16.61
N HIS A 78 -16.70 2.05 -15.95
CA HIS A 78 -17.39 3.21 -16.55
C HIS A 78 -18.68 2.84 -17.28
N LYS A 79 -19.43 1.87 -16.73
CA LYS A 79 -20.71 1.41 -17.27
C LYS A 79 -21.90 2.04 -16.55
N MET A 80 -23.06 2.04 -17.21
CA MET A 80 -24.27 2.60 -16.64
C MET A 80 -24.81 1.74 -15.49
N ALA A 81 -25.30 2.38 -14.44
CA ALA A 81 -25.77 1.73 -13.22
C ALA A 81 -26.98 0.81 -13.44
N ASP A 82 -27.83 1.12 -14.42
CA ASP A 82 -29.02 0.36 -14.80
C ASP A 82 -28.70 -0.89 -15.62
N ASP A 83 -27.50 -0.98 -16.21
CA ASP A 83 -27.00 -2.19 -16.87
C ASP A 83 -26.51 -3.26 -15.89
N PHE A 84 -26.30 -2.88 -14.62
CA PHE A 84 -25.83 -3.81 -13.61
C PHE A 84 -26.93 -4.79 -13.19
N LYS A 85 -26.58 -6.08 -13.16
CA LYS A 85 -27.44 -7.15 -12.66
C LYS A 85 -26.66 -8.02 -11.69
N ASP A 86 -27.23 -8.25 -10.53
CA ASP A 86 -26.66 -9.11 -9.46
C ASP A 86 -26.71 -10.61 -9.81
N ASP A 87 -26.31 -10.94 -11.02
CA ASP A 87 -26.29 -12.32 -11.51
C ASP A 87 -24.91 -12.96 -11.26
N GLY A 88 -24.81 -13.81 -10.26
CA GLY A 88 -23.60 -14.53 -9.91
C GLY A 88 -23.01 -15.36 -11.06
N LYS A 89 -23.85 -15.90 -11.94
CA LYS A 89 -23.39 -16.65 -13.12
C LYS A 89 -22.60 -15.78 -14.11
N LYS A 90 -22.84 -14.47 -14.09
CA LYS A 90 -22.12 -13.50 -14.96
C LYS A 90 -20.97 -12.82 -14.21
N LEU A 91 -21.22 -12.37 -12.97
CA LEU A 91 -20.26 -11.58 -12.21
C LEU A 91 -19.05 -12.40 -11.75
N ILE A 92 -19.27 -13.66 -11.31
CA ILE A 92 -18.17 -14.52 -10.87
C ILE A 92 -17.15 -14.79 -11.99
N PRO A 93 -17.53 -15.20 -13.22
CA PRO A 93 -16.58 -15.36 -14.32
C PRO A 93 -15.91 -14.05 -14.75
N GLN A 94 -16.61 -12.91 -14.71
CA GLN A 94 -16.03 -11.60 -15.01
C GLN A 94 -14.94 -11.22 -13.99
N THR A 95 -15.22 -11.40 -12.72
CA THR A 95 -14.24 -11.16 -11.65
C THR A 95 -13.06 -12.12 -11.76
N ARG A 96 -13.30 -13.41 -12.04
CA ARG A 96 -12.25 -14.40 -12.27
C ARG A 96 -11.28 -13.96 -13.38
N ALA A 97 -11.78 -13.42 -14.45
CA ALA A 97 -10.96 -12.98 -15.57
C ALA A 97 -9.89 -11.94 -15.17
N VAL A 98 -10.15 -11.11 -14.16
CA VAL A 98 -9.16 -10.15 -13.62
C VAL A 98 -7.96 -10.88 -13.04
N PHE A 99 -8.18 -12.00 -12.33
CA PHE A 99 -7.10 -12.79 -11.72
C PHE A 99 -6.42 -13.71 -12.73
N GLU A 100 -7.16 -14.27 -13.66
CA GLU A 100 -6.66 -15.23 -14.64
C GLU A 100 -5.85 -14.57 -15.75
N ASN A 101 -6.36 -13.48 -16.31
CA ASN A 101 -5.83 -12.82 -17.51
C ASN A 101 -5.25 -11.43 -17.26
N GLY A 102 -5.58 -10.79 -16.13
CA GLY A 102 -5.08 -9.47 -15.80
C GLY A 102 -3.58 -9.45 -15.54
N ASN A 103 -2.91 -8.36 -15.89
CA ASN A 103 -1.55 -8.10 -15.40
C ASN A 103 -1.55 -7.73 -13.91
N TYR A 104 -0.38 -7.54 -13.31
CA TYR A 104 -0.24 -7.17 -11.90
C TYR A 104 -1.04 -5.92 -11.54
N ALA A 105 -1.05 -4.91 -12.42
CA ALA A 105 -1.73 -3.64 -12.17
C ALA A 105 -3.27 -3.80 -12.19
N ALA A 106 -3.80 -4.60 -13.11
CA ALA A 106 -5.24 -4.90 -13.17
C ALA A 106 -5.68 -5.66 -11.91
N MET A 107 -4.92 -6.69 -11.51
CA MET A 107 -5.22 -7.53 -10.36
C MET A 107 -5.10 -6.77 -9.05
N PHE A 108 -3.97 -6.12 -8.78
CA PHE A 108 -3.77 -5.36 -7.54
C PHE A 108 -4.64 -4.11 -7.49
N GLY A 109 -4.87 -3.46 -8.62
CA GLY A 109 -5.80 -2.33 -8.69
C GLY A 109 -7.25 -2.73 -8.39
N TRP A 110 -7.67 -3.93 -8.79
CA TRP A 110 -8.98 -4.47 -8.41
C TRP A 110 -9.03 -4.77 -6.91
N LEU A 111 -8.01 -5.42 -6.36
CA LEU A 111 -7.92 -5.69 -4.92
C LEU A 111 -7.91 -4.40 -4.09
N GLU A 112 -7.15 -3.39 -4.50
CA GLU A 112 -7.15 -2.08 -3.82
C GLU A 112 -8.51 -1.39 -3.86
N PHE A 113 -9.22 -1.47 -4.99
CA PHE A 113 -10.57 -0.96 -5.08
C PHE A 113 -11.48 -1.62 -4.03
N VAL A 114 -11.43 -2.94 -3.91
CA VAL A 114 -12.17 -3.69 -2.88
C VAL A 114 -11.75 -3.25 -1.47
N LEU A 115 -10.45 -3.19 -1.19
CA LEU A 115 -9.94 -2.82 0.12
C LEU A 115 -10.29 -1.38 0.54
N LYS A 116 -10.38 -0.46 -0.42
CA LYS A 116 -10.77 0.96 -0.18
C LYS A 116 -12.28 1.13 -0.08
N HIS A 117 -13.07 0.15 -0.52
CA HIS A 117 -14.52 0.25 -0.55
C HIS A 117 -15.12 0.28 0.86
N PRO A 118 -16.08 1.20 1.15
CA PRO A 118 -16.69 1.30 2.49
C PRO A 118 -17.36 0.01 2.98
N ALA A 119 -17.90 -0.80 2.06
CA ALA A 119 -18.53 -2.07 2.36
C ALA A 119 -17.55 -3.26 2.42
N CYS A 120 -16.23 -3.04 2.32
CA CYS A 120 -15.25 -4.13 2.35
C CYS A 120 -15.30 -4.87 3.70
N PRO A 121 -15.45 -6.21 3.71
CA PRO A 121 -15.41 -6.98 4.95
C PRO A 121 -14.05 -6.88 5.65
N GLN A 122 -14.05 -6.82 6.98
CA GLN A 122 -12.83 -6.59 7.79
C GLN A 122 -11.72 -7.62 7.59
N ASN A 123 -12.08 -8.86 7.22
CA ASN A 123 -11.13 -9.95 7.08
C ASN A 123 -10.34 -9.89 5.76
N VAL A 124 -10.86 -9.24 4.72
CA VAL A 124 -10.32 -9.28 3.36
C VAL A 124 -8.87 -8.78 3.32
N ALA A 125 -8.57 -7.67 3.99
CA ALA A 125 -7.21 -7.12 4.02
C ALA A 125 -6.20 -8.08 4.67
N ARG A 126 -6.56 -8.71 5.78
CA ARG A 126 -5.72 -9.69 6.48
C ARG A 126 -5.46 -10.93 5.62
N ASP A 127 -6.49 -11.41 4.96
CA ASP A 127 -6.40 -12.64 4.18
C ASP A 127 -5.59 -12.43 2.90
N ILE A 128 -5.75 -11.26 2.23
CA ILE A 128 -4.90 -10.88 1.09
C ILE A 128 -3.44 -10.74 1.54
N GLU A 129 -3.17 -10.07 2.65
CA GLU A 129 -1.81 -9.92 3.19
C GLU A 129 -1.17 -11.30 3.47
N GLY A 130 -1.93 -12.23 4.08
CA GLY A 130 -1.47 -13.59 4.32
C GLY A 130 -1.10 -14.33 3.03
N ILE A 131 -1.88 -14.17 1.96
CA ILE A 131 -1.61 -14.78 0.67
C ILE A 131 -0.38 -14.15 0.00
N LEU A 132 -0.25 -12.81 0.04
CA LEU A 132 0.91 -12.11 -0.52
C LEU A 132 2.21 -12.59 0.15
N ARG A 133 2.21 -12.78 1.47
CA ARG A 133 3.35 -13.34 2.21
C ARG A 133 3.62 -14.80 1.84
N PHE A 134 2.59 -15.62 1.87
CA PHE A 134 2.70 -17.05 1.55
C PHE A 134 3.27 -17.29 0.15
N CYS A 135 2.81 -16.52 -0.84
CA CYS A 135 3.29 -16.59 -2.22
C CYS A 135 4.57 -15.76 -2.46
N GLN A 136 5.19 -15.22 -1.43
CA GLN A 136 6.40 -14.40 -1.53
C GLN A 136 6.29 -13.26 -2.56
N ALA A 137 5.11 -12.65 -2.67
CA ALA A 137 4.91 -11.51 -3.54
C ALA A 137 5.76 -10.30 -3.10
N ALA A 138 6.22 -9.48 -4.06
CA ALA A 138 6.94 -8.24 -3.78
C ALA A 138 6.00 -7.09 -3.33
N TYR A 139 4.79 -7.40 -2.92
CA TYR A 139 3.76 -6.45 -2.52
C TYR A 139 3.19 -6.80 -1.15
N ARG A 140 2.77 -5.78 -0.40
CA ARG A 140 2.13 -5.94 0.92
C ARG A 140 0.93 -5.03 1.05
N VAL A 141 -0.04 -5.43 1.87
CA VAL A 141 -1.17 -4.57 2.24
C VAL A 141 -0.74 -3.62 3.36
N ILE A 142 -0.79 -2.33 3.08
CA ILE A 142 -0.47 -1.27 4.04
C ILE A 142 -1.77 -0.56 4.44
N ASP A 143 -1.89 -0.20 5.72
CA ASP A 143 -3.05 0.49 6.28
C ASP A 143 -4.41 -0.17 5.94
N LYS A 144 -4.41 -1.49 5.72
CA LYS A 144 -5.57 -2.31 5.33
C LYS A 144 -6.23 -1.92 3.99
N LYS A 145 -5.65 -1.00 3.22
CA LYS A 145 -6.28 -0.39 2.04
C LYS A 145 -5.38 -0.28 0.82
N ILE A 146 -4.08 -0.28 0.99
CA ILE A 146 -3.12 0.04 -0.06
C ILE A 146 -2.26 -1.19 -0.31
N ILE A 147 -2.08 -1.58 -1.57
CA ILE A 147 -1.14 -2.61 -1.97
C ILE A 147 0.12 -1.91 -2.46
N CYS A 148 1.18 -1.98 -1.68
CA CYS A 148 2.43 -1.26 -1.91
C CYS A 148 3.58 -2.21 -2.23
N PRO A 149 4.46 -1.88 -3.21
CA PRO A 149 5.72 -2.58 -3.40
C PRO A 149 6.57 -2.48 -2.14
N ILE A 150 7.20 -3.59 -1.77
CA ILE A 150 8.09 -3.66 -0.59
C ILE A 150 9.23 -4.61 -0.91
N GLY A 151 10.47 -4.11 -0.79
CA GLY A 151 11.65 -4.90 -1.09
C GLY A 151 12.04 -5.89 0.01
N SER A 152 11.59 -5.64 1.27
CA SER A 152 11.94 -6.49 2.42
C SER A 152 10.91 -6.39 3.55
N GLU A 153 10.90 -7.39 4.44
CA GLU A 153 10.07 -7.35 5.65
C GLU A 153 10.46 -6.19 6.58
N THR A 154 11.73 -5.82 6.60
CA THR A 154 12.21 -4.67 7.38
C THR A 154 11.61 -3.36 6.87
N GLU A 155 11.59 -3.14 5.55
CA GLU A 155 10.94 -1.98 4.95
C GLU A 155 9.44 -1.95 5.25
N GLN A 156 8.77 -3.09 5.16
CA GLN A 156 7.36 -3.19 5.55
C GLN A 156 7.15 -2.77 7.00
N ALA A 157 7.97 -3.29 7.92
CA ALA A 157 7.83 -2.97 9.34
C ALA A 157 7.99 -1.46 9.60
N VAL A 158 8.91 -0.80 8.91
CA VAL A 158 9.11 0.66 8.99
C VAL A 158 7.89 1.42 8.51
N ILE A 159 7.34 1.07 7.34
CA ILE A 159 6.18 1.75 6.76
C ILE A 159 4.94 1.51 7.63
N VAL A 160 4.66 0.26 8.02
CA VAL A 160 3.53 -0.09 8.90
C VAL A 160 3.61 0.66 10.23
N LYS A 161 4.82 0.75 10.81
CA LYS A 161 5.05 1.52 12.04
C LYS A 161 4.72 2.99 11.86
N ALA A 162 5.14 3.61 10.75
CA ALA A 162 4.84 5.01 10.47
C ALA A 162 3.32 5.26 10.37
N PHE A 163 2.57 4.38 9.68
CA PHE A 163 1.10 4.47 9.64
C PHE A 163 0.46 4.30 11.02
N ALA A 164 1.00 3.42 11.87
CA ALA A 164 0.54 3.24 13.25
C ALA A 164 0.85 4.48 14.12
N ASP A 165 2.04 5.04 13.99
CA ASP A 165 2.43 6.27 14.71
C ASP A 165 1.58 7.48 14.28
N LEU A 166 1.11 7.52 13.04
CA LEU A 166 0.23 8.56 12.47
C LEU A 166 -1.27 8.30 12.70
N ALA A 167 -1.65 7.28 13.46
CA ALA A 167 -3.06 6.87 13.61
C ALA A 167 -3.93 7.85 14.43
N THR A 168 -3.37 8.93 14.93
CA THR A 168 -4.11 9.98 15.67
C THR A 168 -4.64 11.06 14.71
N ASN A 169 -5.80 11.64 15.03
CA ASN A 169 -6.47 12.61 14.16
C ASN A 169 -5.63 13.86 13.82
N GLN A 170 -4.71 14.24 14.69
CA GLN A 170 -3.83 15.39 14.45
C GLN A 170 -2.87 15.19 13.27
N PHE A 171 -2.56 13.95 12.86
CA PHE A 171 -1.64 13.61 11.78
C PHE A 171 -2.33 13.06 10.51
N ASN A 172 -3.64 13.26 10.35
CA ASN A 172 -4.38 12.78 9.19
C ASN A 172 -3.80 13.27 7.86
N GLY A 173 -3.29 14.52 7.81
CA GLY A 173 -2.61 15.06 6.63
C GLY A 173 -1.36 14.27 6.26
N ALA A 174 -0.47 14.04 7.22
CA ALA A 174 0.75 13.27 7.02
C ALA A 174 0.45 11.82 6.61
N ARG A 175 -0.53 11.20 7.26
CA ARG A 175 -0.99 9.85 6.92
C ARG A 175 -1.55 9.77 5.50
N SER A 176 -2.32 10.77 5.08
CA SER A 176 -2.84 10.88 3.71
C SER A 176 -1.72 10.98 2.68
N HIS A 177 -0.72 11.83 2.92
CA HIS A 177 0.45 11.96 2.04
C HIS A 177 1.23 10.66 1.94
N LEU A 178 1.51 9.97 3.06
CA LEU A 178 2.20 8.67 3.04
C LEU A 178 1.41 7.61 2.26
N GLY A 179 0.08 7.61 2.39
CA GLY A 179 -0.81 6.72 1.63
C GLY A 179 -0.80 7.02 0.12
N LYS A 180 -0.80 8.30 -0.26
CA LYS A 180 -0.66 8.71 -1.66
C LYS A 180 0.69 8.33 -2.24
N ALA A 181 1.78 8.51 -1.46
CA ALA A 181 3.12 8.11 -1.86
C ALA A 181 3.18 6.62 -2.21
N ALA A 182 2.62 5.75 -1.35
CA ALA A 182 2.53 4.32 -1.59
C ALA A 182 1.67 3.99 -2.84
N SER A 183 0.54 4.66 -3.01
CA SER A 183 -0.33 4.47 -4.19
C SER A 183 0.33 4.92 -5.49
N HIS A 184 1.04 6.05 -5.48
CA HIS A 184 1.81 6.53 -6.64
C HIS A 184 2.95 5.59 -7.01
N LEU A 185 3.66 5.03 -6.01
CA LEU A 185 4.70 4.04 -6.24
C LEU A 185 4.14 2.80 -6.96
N THR A 186 3.00 2.28 -6.49
CA THR A 186 2.32 1.14 -7.12
C THR A 186 1.85 1.45 -8.55
N ALA A 187 1.41 2.69 -8.78
CA ALA A 187 0.97 3.15 -10.10
C ALA A 187 2.11 3.45 -11.08
N GLY A 188 3.38 3.41 -10.64
CA GLY A 188 4.54 3.78 -11.46
C GLY A 188 4.76 5.29 -11.60
N ALA A 189 4.02 6.11 -10.84
CA ALA A 189 4.17 7.55 -10.79
C ALA A 189 5.27 7.93 -9.76
N TYR A 190 6.52 7.60 -10.07
CA TYR A 190 7.62 7.61 -9.10
C TYR A 190 7.95 9.01 -8.57
N ALA A 191 7.96 10.02 -9.44
CA ALA A 191 8.19 11.40 -9.04
C ALA A 191 7.11 11.91 -8.08
N ASP A 192 5.84 11.53 -8.29
CA ASP A 192 4.74 11.87 -7.40
C ASP A 192 4.86 11.13 -6.07
N SER A 193 5.28 9.86 -6.08
CA SER A 193 5.55 9.09 -4.87
C SER A 193 6.61 9.76 -3.99
N VAL A 194 7.72 10.19 -4.58
CA VAL A 194 8.79 10.91 -3.86
C VAL A 194 8.27 12.22 -3.28
N ARG A 195 7.51 13.00 -4.05
CA ARG A 195 6.94 14.28 -3.60
C ARG A 195 5.99 14.07 -2.41
N GLU A 196 5.09 13.13 -2.51
CA GLU A 196 4.13 12.83 -1.45
C GLU A 196 4.83 12.27 -0.20
N SER A 197 5.92 11.51 -0.35
CA SER A 197 6.74 11.02 0.77
C SER A 197 7.32 12.19 1.59
N ILE A 198 7.87 13.20 0.92
CA ILE A 198 8.39 14.41 1.57
C ILE A 198 7.27 15.24 2.20
N HIS A 199 6.12 15.38 1.53
CA HIS A 199 4.97 16.11 2.09
C HIS A 199 4.46 15.44 3.39
N ALA A 200 4.59 14.12 3.53
CA ALA A 200 4.24 13.45 4.78
C ALA A 200 5.14 13.91 5.94
N VAL A 201 6.46 14.03 5.71
CA VAL A 201 7.40 14.56 6.71
C VAL A 201 7.10 16.02 7.03
N GLU A 202 6.88 16.84 6.01
CA GLU A 202 6.55 18.26 6.17
C GLU A 202 5.28 18.45 7.00
N ALA A 203 4.23 17.69 6.71
CA ALA A 203 2.96 17.73 7.44
C ALA A 203 3.15 17.34 8.92
N VAL A 204 4.01 16.38 9.25
CA VAL A 204 4.37 16.08 10.65
C VAL A 204 5.06 17.26 11.29
N CYS A 205 6.07 17.83 10.63
CA CYS A 205 6.83 18.96 11.18
C CYS A 205 5.94 20.18 11.44
N VAL A 206 5.06 20.53 10.50
CA VAL A 206 4.10 21.64 10.65
C VAL A 206 3.07 21.35 11.73
N THR A 207 2.63 20.10 11.90
CA THR A 207 1.71 19.73 13.00
C THR A 207 2.37 19.87 14.36
N LEU A 208 3.66 19.52 14.48
CA LEU A 208 4.43 19.66 15.72
C LEU A 208 4.81 21.12 16.01
N ASP A 209 5.01 21.95 14.99
CA ASP A 209 5.23 23.39 15.10
C ASP A 209 4.49 24.17 14.00
N PRO A 210 3.24 24.59 14.26
CA PRO A 210 2.42 25.33 13.28
C PRO A 210 2.96 26.71 12.88
N THR A 211 4.01 27.19 13.52
CA THR A 211 4.61 28.50 13.20
C THR A 211 5.58 28.44 12.03
N ALA A 212 5.82 27.27 11.46
CA ALA A 212 6.68 27.05 10.29
C ALA A 212 5.85 26.64 9.07
N ASP A 213 6.21 27.17 7.92
CA ASP A 213 5.50 27.01 6.65
C ASP A 213 6.22 26.03 5.67
N VAL A 214 7.50 25.73 5.92
CA VAL A 214 8.32 24.84 5.09
C VAL A 214 9.18 23.93 5.96
N LEU A 215 9.54 22.76 5.43
CA LEU A 215 10.26 21.70 6.16
C LEU A 215 11.56 22.21 6.81
N SER A 216 12.38 22.97 6.09
CA SER A 216 13.68 23.45 6.61
C SER A 216 13.51 24.37 7.83
N LYS A 217 12.52 25.27 7.79
CA LYS A 217 12.19 26.13 8.92
C LYS A 217 11.57 25.35 10.07
N ALA A 218 10.68 24.37 9.77
CA ALA A 218 10.07 23.53 10.77
C ALA A 218 11.11 22.67 11.51
N LEU A 219 12.05 22.07 10.81
CA LEU A 219 13.15 21.30 11.42
C LEU A 219 14.06 22.20 12.28
N ALA A 220 14.34 23.42 11.85
CA ALA A 220 15.13 24.37 12.63
C ALA A 220 14.47 24.78 13.94
N LYS A 221 13.13 24.91 13.97
CA LYS A 221 12.34 25.20 15.18
C LYS A 221 12.19 23.97 16.06
N LEU A 222 11.93 22.80 15.46
CA LEU A 222 11.82 21.54 16.20
C LEU A 222 13.14 21.19 16.91
N GLU A 223 14.30 21.49 16.32
CA GLU A 223 15.61 21.29 16.96
C GLU A 223 15.76 22.02 18.30
N GLN A 224 15.04 23.13 18.51
CA GLN A 224 14.99 23.85 19.78
C GLN A 224 14.14 23.13 20.84
N LYS A 225 13.22 22.27 20.41
CA LYS A 225 12.25 21.55 21.26
C LYS A 225 12.61 20.09 21.46
N ILE A 226 13.25 19.48 20.46
CA ILE A 226 13.65 18.07 20.48
C ILE A 226 15.11 17.96 20.01
N ALA A 227 15.89 17.10 20.66
CA ALA A 227 17.29 16.89 20.31
C ALA A 227 17.39 16.11 18.97
N ILE A 228 17.65 16.82 17.86
CA ILE A 228 18.00 16.26 16.56
C ILE A 228 19.48 16.49 16.29
N HIS A 229 20.22 15.42 15.98
CA HIS A 229 21.64 15.58 15.65
C HIS A 229 21.84 16.41 14.36
N PRO A 230 22.75 17.41 14.33
CA PRO A 230 22.93 18.31 13.17
C PRO A 230 23.17 17.58 11.84
N ALA A 231 23.97 16.50 11.86
CA ALA A 231 24.21 15.70 10.64
C ALA A 231 22.94 15.00 10.13
N MET A 232 22.07 14.55 11.04
CA MET A 232 20.80 13.94 10.69
C MET A 232 19.85 14.95 10.06
N LYS A 233 19.74 16.14 10.64
CA LYS A 233 19.01 17.28 10.08
C LYS A 233 19.52 17.63 8.68
N LYS A 234 20.86 17.75 8.50
CA LYS A 234 21.45 18.01 7.21
C LYS A 234 21.10 16.94 6.18
N GLY A 235 21.17 15.66 6.54
CA GLY A 235 20.80 14.54 5.66
C GLY A 235 19.37 14.66 5.15
N PHE A 236 18.40 14.90 6.04
CA PHE A 236 17.00 15.08 5.64
C PHE A 236 16.73 16.37 4.88
N THR A 237 17.45 17.47 5.19
CA THR A 237 17.37 18.70 4.40
C THR A 237 17.90 18.46 2.98
N SER A 238 18.94 17.64 2.80
CA SER A 238 19.45 17.27 1.48
C SER A 238 18.47 16.37 0.70
N LEU A 239 17.80 15.42 1.36
CA LEU A 239 16.73 14.64 0.73
C LEU A 239 15.54 15.52 0.31
N TYR A 240 15.22 16.55 1.11
CA TYR A 240 14.20 17.54 0.74
C TYR A 240 14.64 18.38 -0.46
N ALA A 241 15.90 18.81 -0.51
CA ALA A 241 16.44 19.58 -1.64
C ALA A 241 16.35 18.78 -2.95
N TYR A 242 16.56 17.46 -2.92
CA TYR A 242 16.37 16.58 -4.08
C TYR A 242 14.98 16.72 -4.74
N THR A 243 13.95 17.08 -3.97
CA THR A 243 12.60 17.30 -4.51
C THR A 243 12.33 18.75 -4.91
N SER A 244 13.19 19.71 -4.53
CA SER A 244 12.93 21.15 -4.60
C SER A 244 13.87 21.92 -5.54
N ASP A 245 15.04 21.37 -5.91
CA ASP A 245 16.05 22.03 -6.72
C ASP A 245 15.67 22.09 -8.21
N GLU A 246 16.29 23.03 -8.95
CA GLU A 246 16.06 23.26 -10.39
C GLU A 246 16.33 22.04 -11.28
N GLY A 247 17.17 21.11 -10.84
CA GLY A 247 17.38 19.80 -11.46
C GLY A 247 16.55 18.67 -10.81
N GLY A 248 15.76 18.98 -9.78
CA GLY A 248 14.96 18.03 -9.01
C GLY A 248 13.57 17.79 -9.61
N ILE A 249 12.81 16.96 -8.91
CA ILE A 249 11.50 16.44 -9.33
C ILE A 249 10.49 17.55 -9.68
N ARG A 250 10.59 18.73 -9.09
CA ARG A 250 9.65 19.84 -9.27
C ARG A 250 9.75 20.51 -10.65
N HIS A 251 10.92 20.54 -11.25
CA HIS A 251 11.17 21.20 -12.55
C HIS A 251 11.23 20.23 -13.72
N ALA A 252 11.38 18.95 -13.49
CA ALA A 252 11.39 17.91 -14.52
C ALA A 252 10.05 17.76 -15.29
N LEU A 253 9.01 18.46 -14.85
CA LEU A 253 7.73 18.54 -15.58
C LEU A 253 7.79 19.48 -16.80
N LEU A 254 8.88 20.22 -17.02
CA LEU A 254 8.94 21.24 -18.06
C LEU A 254 9.85 20.90 -19.25
N GLU A 255 10.92 20.13 -19.12
CA GLU A 255 11.81 19.91 -20.27
C GLU A 255 12.49 18.54 -20.42
N ASP A 256 12.63 17.73 -19.35
CA ASP A 256 13.05 16.30 -19.44
C ASP A 256 12.57 15.60 -18.19
N ALA A 257 11.82 14.51 -18.35
CA ALA A 257 11.26 13.77 -17.23
C ALA A 257 12.33 13.47 -16.16
N ALA A 258 12.09 13.88 -14.92
CA ALA A 258 12.94 13.51 -13.80
C ALA A 258 13.24 12.02 -13.90
N LYS A 259 14.53 11.67 -13.94
CA LYS A 259 14.99 10.27 -13.99
C LYS A 259 14.81 9.63 -12.61
N VAL A 260 13.59 9.70 -12.07
CA VAL A 260 13.22 9.02 -10.82
C VAL A 260 12.72 7.65 -11.19
N ASP A 261 13.41 6.64 -10.74
CA ASP A 261 13.01 5.26 -10.95
C ASP A 261 12.28 4.67 -9.74
N GLU A 262 11.92 3.41 -9.85
CA GLU A 262 11.22 2.67 -8.81
C GLU A 262 12.04 2.53 -7.52
N ALA A 263 13.37 2.35 -7.65
CA ALA A 263 14.26 2.20 -6.50
C ALA A 263 14.38 3.51 -5.72
N ASP A 264 14.47 4.65 -6.41
CA ASP A 264 14.46 5.97 -5.80
C ASP A 264 13.18 6.22 -5.01
N ALA A 265 12.03 5.91 -5.62
CA ALA A 265 10.73 6.12 -5.00
C ALA A 265 10.50 5.20 -3.80
N LEU A 266 10.90 3.93 -3.89
CA LEU A 266 10.84 2.97 -2.79
C LEU A 266 11.73 3.41 -1.62
N PHE A 267 12.98 3.80 -1.91
CA PHE A 267 13.91 4.33 -0.91
C PHE A 267 13.33 5.56 -0.21
N MET A 268 12.79 6.53 -0.96
CA MET A 268 12.24 7.76 -0.41
C MET A 268 11.01 7.52 0.45
N LEU A 269 10.12 6.60 0.05
CA LEU A 269 8.97 6.20 0.87
C LEU A 269 9.45 5.60 2.21
N GLY A 270 10.40 4.67 2.18
CA GLY A 270 10.96 4.04 3.39
C GLY A 270 11.68 5.04 4.30
N ALA A 271 12.56 5.88 3.73
CA ALA A 271 13.31 6.89 4.46
C ALA A 271 12.39 7.93 5.13
N CYS A 272 11.38 8.42 4.41
CA CYS A 272 10.41 9.37 4.94
C CYS A 272 9.53 8.74 6.02
N ALA A 273 9.08 7.49 5.84
CA ALA A 273 8.34 6.75 6.87
C ALA A 273 9.17 6.57 8.15
N ALA A 274 10.45 6.18 8.03
CA ALA A 274 11.36 6.06 9.15
C ALA A 274 11.54 7.41 9.88
N PHE A 275 11.67 8.50 9.12
CA PHE A 275 11.86 9.82 9.70
C PHE A 275 10.61 10.36 10.38
N VAL A 276 9.42 10.12 9.82
CA VAL A 276 8.14 10.39 10.48
C VAL A 276 8.09 9.73 11.85
N SER A 277 8.32 8.42 11.91
CA SER A 277 8.36 7.69 13.18
C SER A 277 9.40 8.23 14.16
N TYR A 278 10.59 8.58 13.66
CA TYR A 278 11.64 9.19 14.48
C TYR A 278 11.19 10.52 15.10
N LEU A 279 10.63 11.43 14.31
CA LEU A 279 10.13 12.73 14.79
C LEU A 279 9.05 12.56 15.87
N LEU A 280 8.08 11.68 15.64
CA LEU A 280 7.01 11.41 16.60
C LEU A 280 7.54 10.80 17.91
N ASN A 281 8.49 9.87 17.82
CA ASN A 281 9.13 9.27 18.99
C ASN A 281 9.96 10.28 19.78
N LYS A 282 10.58 11.25 19.11
CA LYS A 282 11.27 12.37 19.77
C LYS A 282 10.30 13.41 20.36
N ALA A 283 9.18 13.66 19.70
CA ALA A 283 8.18 14.63 20.14
C ALA A 283 7.40 14.15 21.39
N ARG A 284 7.16 12.84 21.50
CA ARG A 284 6.36 12.24 22.58
C ARG A 284 6.88 12.56 23.99
N PRO A 285 8.16 12.31 24.37
CA PRO A 285 8.68 12.62 25.68
C PRO A 285 8.78 14.12 25.96
N ASN A 286 8.73 14.98 24.93
CA ASN A 286 8.82 16.42 25.05
C ASN A 286 7.43 17.11 25.11
N GLY A 287 6.34 16.35 25.22
CA GLY A 287 4.99 16.87 25.38
C GLY A 287 4.43 17.61 24.14
N LEU A 288 5.00 17.36 22.95
CA LEU A 288 4.56 17.98 21.70
C LEU A 288 3.41 17.22 21.02
N LEU A 289 3.08 16.03 21.50
CA LEU A 289 1.91 15.27 21.06
C LEU A 289 0.73 15.56 21.98
N LYS A 290 -0.40 15.90 21.38
CA LYS A 290 -1.69 16.13 22.08
C LYS A 290 -2.45 14.82 22.23
#